data_372d182114bd6c0b1200719d45f2f505
#
_entry.id   372d182114bd6c0b1200719d45f2f505
#
_cell.length_a   1.000
_cell.length_b   1.000
_cell.length_c   1.000
_cell.angle_alpha   90.00
_cell.angle_beta   90.00
_cell.angle_gamma   90.00
#
_symmetry.space_group_name_H-M   'P 1'
#
loop_
_entity.id
_entity.type
_entity.pdbx_description
1 polymer ?
#
loop_
_entity_poly.entity_id
_entity_poly.type
_entity_poly.pdbx_seq_one_letter_code
_entity_poly.pdbx_strand_id
1 'polypeptide(L)'
;MPFQKIMSVRAFKNTLLTLSVLSSFNLLAQVQVIHAGTLLKVAGKKPLVEQTLVIENNKILSIQSGFVEASEIDKTATYIDLSSSFVMAGLMDMHVHLQGELGPKNDSQSLRMSDADVLMQSTYNAKKTLMAGFTTVRDLGASAGANIASTAKN
;
A
#
# COMPACT_ATOMS: atom_id res chain seq x y z
N MET A 1 -7.48 -62.11 -27.66
CA MET A 1 -6.50 -61.08 -27.29
C MET A 1 -7.07 -59.72 -27.64
N PRO A 2 -7.44 -58.87 -26.66
CA PRO A 2 -7.92 -57.52 -26.97
C PRO A 2 -6.75 -56.54 -27.00
N PHE A 3 -6.65 -55.78 -28.08
CA PHE A 3 -5.72 -54.67 -28.23
C PHE A 3 -6.10 -53.54 -27.29
N GLN A 4 -5.25 -53.25 -26.30
CA GLN A 4 -5.32 -52.05 -25.51
C GLN A 4 -4.91 -50.84 -26.35
N LYS A 5 -5.85 -49.90 -26.53
CA LYS A 5 -5.67 -48.65 -27.21
C LYS A 5 -4.83 -47.70 -26.29
N ILE A 6 -3.55 -47.49 -26.61
CA ILE A 6 -2.70 -46.55 -25.91
C ILE A 6 -3.19 -45.16 -26.27
N MET A 7 -3.87 -44.51 -25.30
CA MET A 7 -4.26 -43.12 -25.42
C MET A 7 -3.02 -42.23 -25.39
N SER A 8 -2.82 -41.46 -26.44
CA SER A 8 -1.64 -40.64 -26.69
C SER A 8 -1.45 -39.58 -25.58
N VAL A 9 -0.31 -39.60 -24.94
CA VAL A 9 0.14 -38.62 -23.90
C VAL A 9 0.19 -37.19 -24.46
N ARG A 10 0.18 -37.00 -25.79
CA ARG A 10 0.15 -35.68 -26.43
C ARG A 10 -1.17 -34.93 -26.25
N ALA A 11 -2.31 -35.63 -26.19
CA ALA A 11 -3.62 -35.00 -25.97
C ALA A 11 -3.74 -34.38 -24.57
N PHE A 12 -3.12 -35.01 -23.57
CA PHE A 12 -3.17 -34.54 -22.17
C PHE A 12 -2.34 -33.26 -21.91
N LYS A 13 -1.20 -33.13 -22.61
CA LYS A 13 -0.35 -31.92 -22.52
C LYS A 13 -1.01 -30.67 -23.07
N ASN A 14 -1.75 -30.80 -24.15
CA ASN A 14 -2.42 -29.66 -24.78
C ASN A 14 -3.64 -29.18 -24.00
N THR A 15 -4.34 -30.08 -23.30
CA THR A 15 -5.50 -29.73 -22.46
C THR A 15 -5.06 -28.99 -21.19
N LEU A 16 -3.87 -29.31 -20.65
CA LEU A 16 -3.35 -28.61 -19.45
C LEU A 16 -2.85 -27.20 -19.79
N LEU A 17 -2.32 -26.99 -21.01
CA LEU A 17 -1.81 -25.70 -21.46
C LEU A 17 -2.94 -24.70 -21.75
N THR A 18 -4.10 -25.17 -22.22
CA THR A 18 -5.26 -24.32 -22.51
C THR A 18 -6.01 -23.91 -21.26
N LEU A 19 -5.94 -24.67 -20.17
CA LEU A 19 -6.60 -24.32 -18.92
C LEU A 19 -5.86 -23.26 -18.12
N SER A 20 -4.53 -23.10 -18.30
CA SER A 20 -3.74 -22.10 -17.60
C SER A 20 -3.85 -20.68 -18.19
N VAL A 21 -4.36 -20.53 -19.41
CA VAL A 21 -4.50 -19.23 -20.09
C VAL A 21 -5.82 -18.53 -19.74
N LEU A 22 -6.80 -19.25 -19.18
CA LEU A 22 -8.13 -18.71 -18.85
C LEU A 22 -8.22 -18.06 -17.46
N SER A 23 -7.16 -18.09 -16.66
CA SER A 23 -7.09 -17.38 -15.38
C SER A 23 -6.37 -16.03 -15.51
N SER A 24 -6.62 -15.28 -16.56
CA SER A 24 -6.34 -13.84 -16.57
C SER A 24 -7.34 -13.20 -15.60
N PHE A 25 -6.96 -13.10 -14.33
CA PHE A 25 -7.65 -12.23 -13.41
C PHE A 25 -7.62 -10.83 -14.01
N ASN A 26 -8.77 -10.37 -14.50
CA ASN A 26 -8.95 -8.96 -14.75
C ASN A 26 -8.74 -8.27 -13.40
N LEU A 27 -7.55 -7.72 -13.21
CA LEU A 27 -7.31 -6.75 -12.15
C LEU A 27 -8.12 -5.50 -12.55
N LEU A 28 -9.42 -5.54 -12.25
CA LEU A 28 -10.27 -4.38 -12.46
C LEU A 28 -9.66 -3.26 -11.62
N ALA A 29 -9.41 -2.14 -12.25
CA ALA A 29 -8.99 -0.94 -11.56
C ALA A 29 -9.98 -0.65 -10.43
N GLN A 30 -9.54 -0.77 -9.20
CA GLN A 30 -10.42 -0.55 -8.06
C GLN A 30 -10.60 0.96 -7.88
N VAL A 31 -11.81 1.44 -8.16
CA VAL A 31 -12.21 2.81 -7.88
C VAL A 31 -12.54 2.93 -6.39
N GLN A 32 -11.99 3.95 -5.75
CA GLN A 32 -12.31 4.32 -4.37
C GLN A 32 -12.89 5.72 -4.35
N VAL A 33 -13.97 5.89 -3.60
CA VAL A 33 -14.63 7.18 -3.40
C VAL A 33 -14.56 7.54 -1.93
N ILE A 34 -13.98 8.70 -1.62
CA ILE A 34 -13.81 9.19 -0.26
C ILE A 34 -14.60 10.48 -0.09
N HIS A 35 -15.51 10.51 0.88
CA HIS A 35 -16.13 11.76 1.34
C HIS A 35 -15.26 12.38 2.43
N ALA A 36 -14.71 13.56 2.19
CA ALA A 36 -13.89 14.30 3.14
C ALA A 36 -14.66 15.50 3.68
N GLY A 37 -14.90 15.56 4.99
CA GLY A 37 -15.59 16.68 5.62
C GLY A 37 -14.79 17.98 5.48
N THR A 38 -13.50 17.90 5.73
CA THR A 38 -12.54 19.00 5.47
C THR A 38 -11.34 18.44 4.75
N LEU A 39 -10.95 19.02 3.62
CA LEU A 39 -9.83 18.59 2.81
C LEU A 39 -8.74 19.66 2.70
N LEU A 40 -7.54 19.40 3.22
CA LEU A 40 -6.36 20.21 2.91
C LEU A 40 -5.72 19.71 1.61
N LYS A 41 -6.18 20.26 0.49
CA LYS A 41 -5.69 19.88 -0.85
C LYS A 41 -4.25 20.37 -1.12
N VAL A 42 -3.92 21.57 -0.63
CA VAL A 42 -2.62 22.21 -0.85
C VAL A 42 -2.15 22.83 0.46
N ALA A 43 -0.94 22.48 0.88
CA ALA A 43 -0.32 23.06 2.08
C ALA A 43 -0.26 24.60 1.99
N GLY A 44 -0.58 25.27 3.10
CA GLY A 44 -0.61 26.73 3.18
C GLY A 44 -1.82 27.40 2.51
N LYS A 45 -2.77 26.65 1.97
CA LYS A 45 -4.03 27.17 1.47
C LYS A 45 -5.19 26.87 2.42
N LYS A 46 -6.30 27.60 2.28
CA LYS A 46 -7.51 27.35 3.06
C LYS A 46 -8.05 25.95 2.71
N PRO A 47 -8.36 25.11 3.71
CA PRO A 47 -9.00 23.83 3.46
C PRO A 47 -10.34 23.99 2.78
N LEU A 48 -10.70 23.00 1.95
CA LEU A 48 -12.00 22.87 1.31
C LEU A 48 -12.93 22.08 2.25
N VAL A 49 -14.22 22.36 2.19
CA VAL A 49 -15.23 21.61 2.97
C VAL A 49 -16.07 20.76 2.03
N GLU A 50 -16.55 19.61 2.55
CA GLU A 50 -17.44 18.69 1.83
C GLU A 50 -16.93 18.36 0.44
N GLN A 51 -15.90 17.53 0.37
CA GLN A 51 -15.28 17.13 -0.89
C GLN A 51 -15.42 15.63 -1.12
N THR A 52 -15.65 15.25 -2.37
CA THR A 52 -15.54 13.87 -2.85
C THR A 52 -14.23 13.68 -3.59
N LEU A 53 -13.38 12.76 -3.12
CA LEU A 53 -12.17 12.33 -3.80
C LEU A 53 -12.44 11.02 -4.52
N VAL A 54 -12.08 10.96 -5.80
CA VAL A 54 -12.13 9.75 -6.61
C VAL A 54 -10.69 9.28 -6.83
N ILE A 55 -10.42 8.04 -6.44
CA ILE A 55 -9.11 7.41 -6.58
C ILE A 55 -9.26 6.20 -7.50
N GLU A 56 -8.43 6.12 -8.50
CA GLU A 56 -8.34 5.00 -9.41
C GLU A 56 -6.87 4.64 -9.62
N ASN A 57 -6.54 3.35 -9.60
CA ASN A 57 -5.16 2.87 -9.79
C ASN A 57 -4.14 3.60 -8.89
N ASN A 58 -4.46 3.79 -7.61
CA ASN A 58 -3.64 4.49 -6.61
C ASN A 58 -3.33 5.96 -6.95
N LYS A 59 -4.15 6.59 -7.80
CA LYS A 59 -4.02 8.00 -8.15
C LYS A 59 -5.32 8.74 -7.92
N ILE A 60 -5.23 9.97 -7.43
CA ILE A 60 -6.38 10.85 -7.34
C ILE A 60 -6.78 11.26 -8.76
N LEU A 61 -7.93 10.75 -9.21
CA LEU A 61 -8.49 11.04 -10.52
C LEU A 61 -9.19 12.40 -10.52
N SER A 62 -10.01 12.67 -9.51
CA SER A 62 -10.71 13.94 -9.37
C SER A 62 -10.99 14.31 -7.91
N ILE A 63 -11.24 15.59 -7.67
CA ILE A 63 -11.75 16.14 -6.42
C ILE A 63 -12.96 17.00 -6.79
N GLN A 64 -14.13 16.65 -6.26
CA GLN A 64 -15.41 17.28 -6.58
C GLN A 64 -15.99 17.93 -5.33
N SER A 65 -16.69 19.05 -5.49
CA SER A 65 -17.36 19.73 -4.39
C SER A 65 -18.68 19.04 -4.05
N GLY A 66 -18.95 18.90 -2.76
CA GLY A 66 -20.09 18.16 -2.24
C GLY A 66 -19.83 16.66 -2.12
N PHE A 67 -20.78 15.94 -1.53
CA PHE A 67 -20.75 14.49 -1.39
C PHE A 67 -21.52 13.85 -2.54
N VAL A 68 -20.79 13.28 -3.50
CA VAL A 68 -21.34 12.56 -4.66
C VAL A 68 -21.42 11.09 -4.32
N GLU A 69 -22.57 10.48 -4.57
CA GLU A 69 -22.77 9.06 -4.31
C GLU A 69 -21.78 8.18 -5.09
N ALA A 70 -21.14 7.24 -4.40
CA ALA A 70 -20.12 6.37 -4.99
C ALA A 70 -20.64 5.59 -6.20
N SER A 71 -21.90 5.17 -6.15
CA SER A 71 -22.59 4.43 -7.23
C SER A 71 -22.82 5.26 -8.50
N GLU A 72 -22.86 6.60 -8.40
CA GLU A 72 -22.94 7.50 -9.55
C GLU A 72 -21.59 7.63 -10.27
N ILE A 73 -20.48 7.40 -9.55
CA ILE A 73 -19.12 7.44 -10.09
C ILE A 73 -18.76 6.08 -10.69
N ASP A 74 -18.89 5.03 -9.91
CA ASP A 74 -18.68 3.64 -10.32
C ASP A 74 -19.50 2.70 -9.43
N LYS A 75 -20.28 1.79 -10.03
CA LYS A 75 -21.14 0.84 -9.29
C LYS A 75 -20.34 -0.16 -8.44
N THR A 76 -19.06 -0.33 -8.73
CA THR A 76 -18.14 -1.24 -8.02
C THR A 76 -17.18 -0.51 -7.09
N ALA A 77 -17.32 0.83 -6.98
CA ALA A 77 -16.44 1.64 -6.15
C ALA A 77 -16.49 1.24 -4.68
N THR A 78 -15.33 1.23 -4.04
CA THR A 78 -15.25 1.13 -2.58
C THR A 78 -15.48 2.52 -2.00
N TYR A 79 -16.44 2.63 -1.09
CA TYR A 79 -16.78 3.88 -0.42
C TYR A 79 -16.07 3.99 0.94
N ILE A 80 -15.51 5.16 1.23
CA ILE A 80 -14.86 5.49 2.50
C ILE A 80 -15.47 6.78 3.03
N ASP A 81 -16.16 6.69 4.16
CA ASP A 81 -16.76 7.85 4.81
C ASP A 81 -15.77 8.52 5.79
N LEU A 82 -15.31 9.71 5.41
CA LEU A 82 -14.56 10.64 6.24
C LEU A 82 -15.24 12.01 6.30
N SER A 83 -16.58 12.03 6.17
CA SER A 83 -17.38 13.28 6.13
C SER A 83 -17.29 14.09 7.43
N SER A 84 -16.95 13.47 8.54
CA SER A 84 -16.70 14.15 9.82
C SER A 84 -15.21 14.38 10.12
N SER A 85 -14.31 14.08 9.17
CA SER A 85 -12.86 14.06 9.41
C SER A 85 -12.15 15.17 8.61
N PHE A 86 -10.95 15.51 9.13
CA PHE A 86 -9.99 16.32 8.39
C PHE A 86 -9.07 15.40 7.57
N VAL A 87 -9.05 15.60 6.27
CA VAL A 87 -8.29 14.79 5.31
C VAL A 87 -7.17 15.63 4.71
N MET A 88 -5.99 15.07 4.63
CA MET A 88 -4.82 15.69 4.00
C MET A 88 -3.91 14.62 3.39
N ALA A 89 -2.99 15.04 2.54
CA ALA A 89 -1.93 14.15 2.07
C ALA A 89 -1.08 13.66 3.25
N GLY A 90 -0.58 12.44 3.15
CA GLY A 90 0.34 11.89 4.14
C GLY A 90 1.59 12.76 4.27
N LEU A 91 2.10 12.84 5.50
CA LEU A 91 3.30 13.61 5.81
C LEU A 91 4.54 12.95 5.24
N MET A 92 5.58 13.76 5.00
CA MET A 92 6.89 13.29 4.55
C MET A 92 7.96 13.68 5.57
N ASP A 93 8.80 12.71 5.96
CA ASP A 93 9.97 12.97 6.78
C ASP A 93 11.24 12.60 5.98
N MET A 94 12.06 13.60 5.69
CA MET A 94 13.26 13.44 4.86
C MET A 94 14.50 13.03 5.67
N HIS A 95 14.35 12.74 6.95
CA HIS A 95 15.46 12.32 7.80
C HIS A 95 14.98 11.40 8.92
N VAL A 96 14.94 10.10 8.64
CA VAL A 96 14.61 9.07 9.64
C VAL A 96 15.72 8.04 9.79
N HIS A 97 15.68 7.31 10.90
CA HIS A 97 16.44 6.09 11.15
C HIS A 97 15.49 5.03 11.67
N LEU A 98 14.92 4.21 10.79
CA LEU A 98 13.91 3.23 11.16
C LEU A 98 14.44 2.10 12.06
N GLN A 99 15.76 1.89 12.10
CA GLN A 99 16.40 0.80 12.85
C GLN A 99 16.46 1.03 14.35
N GLY A 100 16.31 2.27 14.82
CA GLY A 100 16.43 2.61 16.22
C GLY A 100 15.53 3.73 16.67
N GLU A 101 15.32 3.82 17.95
CA GLU A 101 14.71 4.97 18.62
C GLU A 101 15.77 5.67 19.45
N LEU A 102 15.78 7.00 19.43
CA LEU A 102 16.64 7.76 20.34
C LEU A 102 16.18 7.56 21.78
N GLY A 103 17.06 7.09 22.64
CA GLY A 103 16.72 6.86 24.04
C GLY A 103 17.90 6.29 24.85
N PRO A 104 17.82 6.30 26.17
CA PRO A 104 18.93 5.92 27.06
C PRO A 104 19.35 4.45 26.96
N LYS A 105 18.57 3.60 26.29
CA LYS A 105 18.88 2.18 26.09
C LYS A 105 19.42 1.87 24.70
N ASN A 106 19.46 2.84 23.79
CA ASN A 106 19.79 2.62 22.38
C ASN A 106 21.20 2.03 22.20
N ASP A 107 22.19 2.60 22.87
CA ASP A 107 23.59 2.17 22.74
C ASP A 107 23.79 0.73 23.22
N SER A 108 23.11 0.32 24.29
CA SER A 108 23.19 -1.05 24.81
C SER A 108 22.37 -2.06 24.00
N GLN A 109 21.29 -1.65 23.36
CA GLN A 109 20.49 -2.52 22.49
C GLN A 109 21.23 -2.84 21.20
N SER A 110 21.84 -1.84 20.55
CA SER A 110 22.57 -2.02 19.29
C SER A 110 23.69 -3.06 19.38
N LEU A 111 24.32 -3.19 20.56
CA LEU A 111 25.38 -4.18 20.82
C LEU A 111 24.87 -5.61 21.04
N ARG A 112 23.58 -5.79 21.27
CA ARG A 112 22.97 -7.09 21.64
C ARG A 112 22.01 -7.63 20.60
N MET A 113 21.59 -6.81 19.65
CA MET A 113 20.64 -7.19 18.62
C MET A 113 21.34 -7.89 17.47
N SER A 114 20.76 -8.99 17.04
CA SER A 114 21.12 -9.61 15.76
C SER A 114 20.52 -8.79 14.59
N ASP A 115 20.98 -9.03 13.36
CA ASP A 115 20.40 -8.40 12.16
C ASP A 115 18.90 -8.68 12.03
N ALA A 116 18.45 -9.87 12.45
CA ALA A 116 17.03 -10.22 12.46
C ALA A 116 16.23 -9.38 13.47
N ASP A 117 16.78 -9.14 14.66
CA ASP A 117 16.13 -8.27 15.66
C ASP A 117 16.03 -6.84 15.16
N VAL A 118 17.10 -6.33 14.55
CA VAL A 118 17.12 -5.00 13.93
C VAL A 118 16.07 -4.88 12.84
N LEU A 119 15.92 -5.89 11.97
CA LEU A 119 14.90 -5.91 10.92
C LEU A 119 13.48 -5.87 11.50
N MET A 120 13.21 -6.69 12.51
CA MET A 120 11.90 -6.71 13.18
C MET A 120 11.60 -5.37 13.87
N GLN A 121 12.58 -4.79 14.56
CA GLN A 121 12.44 -3.46 15.19
C GLN A 121 12.15 -2.38 14.16
N SER A 122 12.83 -2.40 13.02
CA SER A 122 12.62 -1.44 11.94
C SER A 122 11.23 -1.55 11.32
N THR A 123 10.73 -2.77 11.16
CA THR A 123 9.36 -3.01 10.68
C THR A 123 8.33 -2.43 11.67
N TYR A 124 8.58 -2.62 12.96
CA TYR A 124 7.74 -2.04 14.01
C TYR A 124 7.77 -0.50 13.99
N ASN A 125 8.96 0.10 13.86
CA ASN A 125 9.11 1.56 13.79
C ASN A 125 8.48 2.12 12.51
N ALA A 126 8.64 1.46 11.36
CA ALA A 126 7.98 1.83 10.11
C ALA A 126 6.45 1.85 10.27
N LYS A 127 5.87 0.83 10.94
CA LYS A 127 4.45 0.80 11.24
C LYS A 127 4.04 1.98 12.15
N LYS A 128 4.79 2.28 13.20
CA LYS A 128 4.52 3.45 14.09
C LYS A 128 4.54 4.75 13.29
N THR A 129 5.54 4.93 12.43
CA THR A 129 5.70 6.09 11.56
C THR A 129 4.52 6.25 10.61
N LEU A 130 4.10 5.16 9.95
CA LEU A 130 2.92 5.15 9.08
C LEU A 130 1.65 5.50 9.84
N MET A 131 1.44 4.90 11.02
CA MET A 131 0.26 5.17 11.85
C MET A 131 0.24 6.58 12.45
N ALA A 132 1.39 7.25 12.51
CA ALA A 132 1.50 8.67 12.85
C ALA A 132 1.23 9.61 11.66
N GLY A 133 0.91 9.05 10.46
CA GLY A 133 0.55 9.80 9.27
C GLY A 133 1.70 10.08 8.30
N PHE A 134 2.89 9.57 8.55
CA PHE A 134 4.03 9.70 7.62
C PHE A 134 3.99 8.58 6.58
N THR A 135 3.60 8.91 5.36
CA THR A 135 3.47 7.95 4.25
C THR A 135 4.73 7.87 3.37
N THR A 136 5.65 8.83 3.55
CA THR A 136 6.91 8.88 2.83
C THR A 136 8.02 9.24 3.80
N VAL A 137 9.08 8.44 3.81
CA VAL A 137 10.25 8.70 4.63
C VAL A 137 11.53 8.51 3.82
N ARG A 138 12.56 9.26 4.17
CA ARG A 138 13.93 9.06 3.68
C ARG A 138 14.79 8.59 4.83
N ASP A 139 15.13 7.30 4.82
CA ASP A 139 16.08 6.73 5.78
C ASP A 139 17.50 7.13 5.37
N LEU A 140 18.25 7.76 6.28
CA LEU A 140 19.60 8.28 6.02
C LEU A 140 20.72 7.35 6.48
N GLY A 141 20.42 6.18 6.90
CA GLY A 141 21.44 5.19 7.20
C GLY A 141 20.97 4.08 8.08
N ALA A 142 21.35 2.89 7.63
CA ALA A 142 21.24 1.66 8.33
C ALA A 142 22.64 1.21 8.76
N SER A 143 22.80 0.67 9.94
CA SER A 143 24.00 -0.08 10.29
C SER A 143 24.21 -1.23 9.30
N ALA A 144 25.47 -1.50 8.95
CA ALA A 144 25.84 -2.51 7.96
C ALA A 144 25.14 -3.83 8.24
N GLY A 145 24.31 -4.31 7.30
CA GLY A 145 23.60 -5.60 7.37
C GLY A 145 22.10 -5.51 7.14
N ALA A 146 21.42 -4.47 7.56
CA ALA A 146 19.97 -4.34 7.42
C ALA A 146 19.59 -3.20 6.45
N ASN A 147 19.76 -3.43 5.18
CA ASN A 147 19.36 -2.43 4.15
C ASN A 147 17.86 -2.53 3.89
N ILE A 148 17.05 -2.06 4.86
CA ILE A 148 15.58 -2.10 4.80
C ILE A 148 15.05 -1.18 3.71
N ALA A 149 15.79 -0.14 3.35
CA ALA A 149 15.43 0.78 2.27
C ALA A 149 15.30 0.09 0.91
N SER A 150 15.93 -1.09 0.72
CA SER A 150 15.81 -1.87 -0.52
C SER A 150 14.62 -2.84 -0.53
N THR A 151 14.08 -3.20 0.63
CA THR A 151 12.99 -4.18 0.77
C THR A 151 11.61 -3.53 0.80
N ALA A 152 11.51 -2.25 1.06
CA ALA A 152 10.24 -1.52 1.12
C ALA A 152 9.76 -0.97 -0.25
N LYS A 153 10.36 -1.44 -1.35
CA LYS A 153 10.03 -0.98 -2.72
C LYS A 153 9.02 -1.85 -3.48
N ASN A 154 8.40 -2.84 -2.82
CA ASN A 154 7.41 -3.70 -3.48
C ASN A 154 6.04 -3.56 -2.82
#